data_ba89d786fe5c571fd265562f29d6248c
#
_entry.id   ba89d786fe5c571fd265562f29d6248c
#
_cell.length_a   1.000
_cell.length_b   1.000
_cell.length_c   1.000
_cell.angle_alpha   90.00
_cell.angle_beta   90.00
_cell.angle_gamma   90.00
#
_symmetry.space_group_name_H-M   'P 1'
#
loop_
_entity.id
_entity.type
_entity.pdbx_description
1 polymer ?
#
loop_
_entity_poly.entity_id
_entity_poly.type
_entity_poly.pdbx_seq_one_letter_code
_entity_poly.pdbx_strand_id
1 'polypeptide(L)'
;SEMCIRDSCGEAHAEVNAIRSVKDKSLLSRSTIYVSLEPCSHYGKTPPCADLIIEKQIPRIVIGCQDPFSQVAGRGIQKLRDAGREVTVGVLEKECRYLIRRFITFNTLHRPFITLKWAESADHFIDVERTDGNPVVLSSPLTSMLVHKKRAETDAIMVGRRTALLDNPSLTVRNWYGRNPVRIVLDRALSLPHSLRLFDGEVPTIVFTAEKHPDKKNVTYRTIEFTQDILPQIMLSLIHISEPTRPLYIS
;
A
#
# COMPACT_ATOMS: atom_id res chain seq x y z
N SER A 1 -15.98 16.58 16.38
CA SER A 1 -15.62 16.13 15.02
C SER A 1 -15.01 14.73 15.10
N GLU A 2 -15.41 13.85 14.21
CA GLU A 2 -14.92 12.48 14.15
C GLU A 2 -14.04 12.33 12.91
N MET A 3 -12.88 11.68 13.06
CA MET A 3 -12.00 11.32 11.95
C MET A 3 -11.92 9.80 11.87
N CYS A 4 -12.30 9.23 10.74
CA CYS A 4 -12.32 7.81 10.51
C CYS A 4 -11.49 7.43 9.28
N ILE A 5 -10.82 6.28 9.35
CA ILE A 5 -9.95 5.76 8.30
C ILE A 5 -10.45 4.35 7.95
N ARG A 6 -10.28 3.95 6.69
CA ARG A 6 -10.47 2.57 6.25
C ARG A 6 -9.15 1.82 6.42
N ASP A 7 -9.14 0.81 7.27
CA ASP A 7 -7.91 0.07 7.60
C ASP A 7 -7.70 -1.19 6.74
N SER A 8 -8.78 -1.79 6.21
CA SER A 8 -8.71 -3.06 5.49
C SER A 8 -9.66 -3.12 4.29
N CYS A 9 -9.27 -3.85 3.24
CA CYS A 9 -10.11 -4.08 2.08
C CYS A 9 -11.32 -4.96 2.44
N GLY A 10 -12.53 -4.51 2.05
CA GLY A 10 -13.80 -5.20 2.34
C GLY A 10 -14.47 -4.80 3.64
N GLU A 11 -13.84 -3.99 4.48
CA GLU A 11 -14.46 -3.38 5.66
C GLU A 11 -15.25 -2.11 5.30
N ALA A 12 -15.96 -1.56 6.30
CA ALA A 12 -16.74 -0.34 6.15
C ALA A 12 -15.85 0.83 5.72
N HIS A 13 -16.32 1.61 4.74
CA HIS A 13 -15.62 2.81 4.31
C HIS A 13 -15.56 3.87 5.43
N ALA A 14 -14.62 4.80 5.34
CA ALA A 14 -14.39 5.83 6.35
C ALA A 14 -15.65 6.64 6.63
N GLU A 15 -16.45 6.94 5.59
CA GLU A 15 -17.73 7.65 5.71
C GLU A 15 -18.72 6.85 6.57
N VAL A 16 -18.81 5.53 6.36
CA VAL A 16 -19.68 4.65 7.15
C VAL A 16 -19.26 4.66 8.61
N ASN A 17 -17.95 4.55 8.87
CA ASN A 17 -17.40 4.58 10.22
C ASN A 17 -17.64 5.94 10.88
N ALA A 18 -17.41 7.04 10.16
CA ALA A 18 -17.66 8.39 10.65
C ALA A 18 -19.14 8.60 11.03
N ILE A 19 -20.07 8.20 10.16
CA ILE A 19 -21.51 8.29 10.42
C ILE A 19 -21.92 7.40 11.61
N ARG A 20 -21.34 6.21 11.73
CA ARG A 20 -21.63 5.30 12.85
C ARG A 20 -21.12 5.83 14.18
N SER A 21 -19.98 6.51 14.21
CA SER A 21 -19.36 7.04 15.43
C SER A 21 -20.13 8.21 16.05
N VAL A 22 -20.94 8.92 15.27
CA VAL A 22 -21.78 10.03 15.80
C VAL A 22 -22.82 9.47 16.77
N LYS A 23 -22.73 9.86 18.05
CA LYS A 23 -23.62 9.37 19.12
C LYS A 23 -25.07 9.83 18.93
N ASP A 24 -25.24 11.14 18.76
CA ASP A 24 -26.57 11.73 18.51
C ASP A 24 -26.81 11.85 17.00
N LYS A 25 -27.59 10.91 16.46
CA LYS A 25 -27.89 10.83 15.02
C LYS A 25 -28.72 12.02 14.51
N SER A 26 -29.43 12.75 15.38
CA SER A 26 -30.19 13.94 14.98
C SER A 26 -29.29 15.07 14.46
N LEU A 27 -28.02 15.08 14.86
CA LEU A 27 -27.03 16.05 14.38
C LEU A 27 -26.65 15.88 12.92
N LEU A 28 -26.84 14.68 12.34
CA LEU A 28 -26.45 14.39 10.96
C LEU A 28 -27.17 15.31 9.96
N SER A 29 -28.44 15.59 10.15
CA SER A 29 -29.23 16.45 9.26
C SER A 29 -28.82 17.94 9.24
N ARG A 30 -27.89 18.34 10.10
CA ARG A 30 -27.32 19.71 10.13
C ARG A 30 -25.78 19.71 10.16
N SER A 31 -25.19 18.58 9.85
CA SER A 31 -23.72 18.40 9.81
C SER A 31 -23.13 18.65 8.43
N THR A 32 -21.81 18.70 8.38
CA THR A 32 -21.02 18.67 7.15
C THR A 32 -20.11 17.45 7.21
N ILE A 33 -20.08 16.65 6.14
CA ILE A 33 -19.12 15.55 5.99
C ILE A 33 -17.98 15.99 5.08
N TYR A 34 -16.75 15.75 5.52
CA TYR A 34 -15.52 16.00 4.77
C TYR A 34 -14.90 14.66 4.37
N VAL A 35 -14.61 14.50 3.10
CA VAL A 35 -14.02 13.27 2.55
C VAL A 35 -12.85 13.62 1.64
N SER A 36 -11.78 12.85 1.74
CA SER A 36 -10.59 13.03 0.88
C SER A 36 -10.82 12.57 -0.56
N LEU A 37 -11.72 11.60 -0.76
CA LEU A 37 -12.05 11.01 -2.05
C LEU A 37 -13.57 11.03 -2.24
N GLU A 38 -14.03 11.16 -3.49
CA GLU A 38 -15.43 11.08 -3.88
C GLU A 38 -16.13 9.87 -3.25
N PRO A 39 -17.29 10.05 -2.58
CA PRO A 39 -18.09 8.93 -2.07
C PRO A 39 -18.53 7.98 -3.17
N CYS A 40 -18.32 6.68 -2.98
CA CYS A 40 -18.67 5.68 -3.97
C CYS A 40 -20.20 5.67 -4.26
N SER A 41 -20.54 5.42 -5.53
CA SER A 41 -21.93 5.39 -6.03
C SER A 41 -22.38 4.02 -6.54
N HIS A 42 -21.47 3.04 -6.61
CA HIS A 42 -21.75 1.71 -7.11
C HIS A 42 -21.88 0.70 -5.96
N TYR A 43 -22.71 -0.32 -6.18
CA TYR A 43 -22.83 -1.45 -5.28
C TYR A 43 -21.64 -2.39 -5.47
N GLY A 44 -20.84 -2.52 -4.42
CA GLY A 44 -19.75 -3.48 -4.34
C GLY A 44 -20.04 -4.52 -3.25
N LYS A 45 -19.04 -4.80 -2.40
CA LYS A 45 -19.22 -5.63 -1.19
C LYS A 45 -20.08 -4.95 -0.12
N THR A 46 -20.20 -3.63 -0.18
CA THR A 46 -20.98 -2.79 0.74
C THR A 46 -21.87 -1.84 -0.06
N PRO A 47 -23.00 -1.37 0.52
CA PRO A 47 -23.81 -0.32 -0.10
C PRO A 47 -22.99 0.97 -0.35
N PRO A 48 -23.35 1.76 -1.38
CA PRO A 48 -22.65 2.99 -1.74
C PRO A 48 -22.66 4.03 -0.60
N CYS A 49 -21.52 4.69 -0.37
CA CYS A 49 -21.43 5.76 0.64
C CYS A 49 -22.32 6.96 0.27
N ALA A 50 -22.47 7.27 -1.03
CA ALA A 50 -23.36 8.34 -1.47
C ALA A 50 -24.82 8.09 -1.02
N ASP A 51 -25.30 6.83 -1.11
CA ASP A 51 -26.65 6.46 -0.66
C ASP A 51 -26.81 6.62 0.85
N LEU A 52 -25.83 6.18 1.62
CA LEU A 52 -25.86 6.35 3.07
C LEU A 52 -25.88 7.85 3.48
N ILE A 53 -25.10 8.69 2.81
CA ILE A 53 -25.09 10.15 3.05
C ILE A 53 -26.45 10.75 2.78
N ILE A 54 -27.13 10.33 1.70
CA ILE A 54 -28.48 10.77 1.33
C ILE A 54 -29.50 10.27 2.36
N GLU A 55 -29.46 8.98 2.71
CA GLU A 55 -30.36 8.35 3.71
C GLU A 55 -30.26 9.07 5.08
N LYS A 56 -29.05 9.41 5.50
CA LYS A 56 -28.81 10.12 6.77
C LYS A 56 -29.06 11.62 6.69
N GLN A 57 -29.54 12.10 5.55
CA GLN A 57 -29.93 13.50 5.30
C GLN A 57 -28.81 14.52 5.61
N ILE A 58 -27.53 14.14 5.40
CA ILE A 58 -26.41 15.05 5.60
C ILE A 58 -26.47 16.13 4.51
N PRO A 59 -26.60 17.42 4.85
CA PRO A 59 -26.90 18.45 3.86
C PRO A 59 -25.67 18.92 3.08
N ARG A 60 -24.49 18.93 3.68
CA ARG A 60 -23.26 19.49 3.09
C ARG A 60 -22.16 18.44 3.00
N ILE A 61 -21.58 18.32 1.82
CA ILE A 61 -20.50 17.38 1.52
C ILE A 61 -19.32 18.14 0.93
N VAL A 62 -18.15 18.03 1.55
CA VAL A 62 -16.90 18.62 1.08
C VAL A 62 -15.97 17.50 0.65
N ILE A 63 -15.60 17.52 -0.62
CA ILE A 63 -14.82 16.45 -1.28
C ILE A 63 -13.46 17.01 -1.66
N GLY A 64 -12.37 16.33 -1.25
CA GLY A 64 -11.01 16.71 -1.60
C GLY A 64 -10.72 16.50 -3.09
N CYS A 65 -10.93 15.30 -3.59
CA CYS A 65 -10.73 15.01 -5.01
C CYS A 65 -11.77 14.02 -5.54
N GLN A 66 -12.01 14.11 -6.85
CA GLN A 66 -12.84 13.18 -7.60
C GLN A 66 -12.13 11.83 -7.73
N ASP A 67 -12.91 10.73 -7.79
CA ASP A 67 -12.36 9.39 -8.01
C ASP A 67 -11.71 9.32 -9.41
N PRO A 68 -10.45 8.91 -9.53
CA PRO A 68 -9.76 8.81 -10.82
C PRO A 68 -10.26 7.63 -11.67
N PHE A 69 -11.01 6.70 -11.10
CA PHE A 69 -11.51 5.54 -11.83
C PHE A 69 -12.67 5.94 -12.75
N SER A 70 -12.46 5.86 -14.06
CA SER A 70 -13.36 6.39 -15.09
C SER A 70 -14.81 5.89 -15.01
N GLN A 71 -15.04 4.69 -14.49
CA GLN A 71 -16.38 4.12 -14.32
C GLN A 71 -17.14 4.71 -13.12
N VAL A 72 -16.47 5.42 -12.23
CA VAL A 72 -17.05 6.00 -11.00
C VAL A 72 -16.98 7.51 -10.99
N ALA A 73 -16.00 8.07 -11.69
CA ALA A 73 -15.65 9.48 -11.71
C ALA A 73 -16.87 10.42 -11.88
N GLY A 74 -17.14 11.20 -10.86
CA GLY A 74 -18.24 12.18 -10.83
C GLY A 74 -19.64 11.62 -10.58
N ARG A 75 -19.84 10.30 -10.58
CA ARG A 75 -21.17 9.71 -10.36
C ARG A 75 -21.67 9.87 -8.93
N GLY A 76 -20.79 9.74 -7.95
CA GLY A 76 -21.11 9.98 -6.54
C GLY A 76 -21.45 11.44 -6.30
N ILE A 77 -20.66 12.35 -6.86
CA ILE A 77 -20.88 13.80 -6.81
C ILE A 77 -22.25 14.15 -7.44
N GLN A 78 -22.52 13.63 -8.63
CA GLN A 78 -23.77 13.89 -9.34
C GLN A 78 -24.97 13.38 -8.54
N LYS A 79 -24.90 12.14 -8.03
CA LYS A 79 -25.95 11.53 -7.23
C LYS A 79 -26.30 12.35 -5.97
N LEU A 80 -25.27 12.89 -5.29
CA LEU A 80 -25.46 13.75 -4.12
C LEU A 80 -26.14 15.07 -4.49
N ARG A 81 -25.75 15.68 -5.63
CA ARG A 81 -26.36 16.92 -6.15
C ARG A 81 -27.81 16.70 -6.56
N ASP A 82 -28.10 15.61 -7.26
CA ASP A 82 -29.46 15.24 -7.70
C ASP A 82 -30.40 15.01 -6.49
N ALA A 83 -29.84 14.55 -5.37
CA ALA A 83 -30.55 14.43 -4.09
C ALA A 83 -30.68 15.78 -3.32
N GLY A 84 -30.33 16.91 -3.94
CA GLY A 84 -30.43 18.25 -3.34
C GLY A 84 -29.40 18.54 -2.26
N ARG A 85 -28.25 17.85 -2.26
CA ARG A 85 -27.17 18.11 -1.30
C ARG A 85 -26.23 19.18 -1.82
N GLU A 86 -25.73 20.01 -0.92
CA GLU A 86 -24.69 21.00 -1.22
C GLU A 86 -23.33 20.28 -1.32
N VAL A 87 -22.71 20.26 -2.51
CA VAL A 87 -21.48 19.53 -2.76
C VAL A 87 -20.39 20.48 -3.25
N THR A 88 -19.35 20.65 -2.44
CA THR A 88 -18.12 21.37 -2.78
C THR A 88 -17.02 20.37 -3.10
N VAL A 89 -16.33 20.56 -4.23
CA VAL A 89 -15.26 19.65 -4.72
C VAL A 89 -13.96 20.41 -4.90
N GLY A 90 -12.82 19.75 -4.70
CA GLY A 90 -11.50 20.31 -4.92
C GLY A 90 -10.88 21.00 -3.71
N VAL A 91 -11.45 20.81 -2.51
CA VAL A 91 -10.89 21.38 -1.28
C VAL A 91 -9.66 20.59 -0.85
N LEU A 92 -8.49 21.25 -0.78
CA LEU A 92 -7.20 20.63 -0.53
C LEU A 92 -6.93 19.44 -1.50
N GLU A 93 -7.26 19.63 -2.77
CA GLU A 93 -7.20 18.54 -3.75
C GLU A 93 -5.80 17.94 -3.85
N LYS A 94 -4.76 18.76 -3.86
CA LYS A 94 -3.36 18.31 -3.96
C LYS A 94 -2.97 17.40 -2.79
N GLU A 95 -3.32 17.81 -1.58
CA GLU A 95 -3.05 17.07 -0.34
C GLU A 95 -3.87 15.77 -0.29
N CYS A 96 -5.13 15.82 -0.68
CA CYS A 96 -5.99 14.65 -0.77
C CYS A 96 -5.47 13.65 -1.81
N ARG A 97 -5.08 14.10 -3.01
CA ARG A 97 -4.45 13.24 -4.03
C ARG A 97 -3.13 12.64 -3.54
N TYR A 98 -2.32 13.39 -2.80
CA TYR A 98 -1.10 12.86 -2.20
C TYR A 98 -1.42 11.78 -1.15
N LEU A 99 -2.43 11.98 -0.32
CA LEU A 99 -2.88 11.00 0.67
C LEU A 99 -3.26 9.66 0.02
N ILE A 100 -4.04 9.71 -1.07
CA ILE A 100 -4.54 8.52 -1.78
C ILE A 100 -3.70 8.13 -3.01
N ARG A 101 -2.46 8.64 -3.14
CA ARG A 101 -1.59 8.40 -4.32
C ARG A 101 -1.39 6.93 -4.67
N ARG A 102 -1.42 6.05 -3.65
CA ARG A 102 -1.30 4.59 -3.83
C ARG A 102 -2.50 4.04 -4.58
N PHE A 103 -3.70 4.40 -4.11
CA PHE A 103 -4.96 4.07 -4.76
C PHE A 103 -5.03 4.61 -6.20
N ILE A 104 -4.62 5.87 -6.40
CA ILE A 104 -4.55 6.48 -7.74
C ILE A 104 -3.62 5.66 -8.64
N THR A 105 -2.38 5.39 -8.20
CA THR A 105 -1.40 4.63 -8.99
C THR A 105 -1.94 3.26 -9.40
N PHE A 106 -2.55 2.54 -8.47
CA PHE A 106 -3.11 1.21 -8.73
C PHE A 106 -4.23 1.27 -9.79
N ASN A 107 -5.20 2.19 -9.62
CA ASN A 107 -6.39 2.24 -10.46
C ASN A 107 -6.17 2.92 -11.82
N THR A 108 -5.16 3.81 -11.95
CA THR A 108 -4.89 4.51 -13.21
C THR A 108 -3.76 3.91 -14.01
N LEU A 109 -2.73 3.39 -13.34
CA LEU A 109 -1.53 2.86 -13.99
C LEU A 109 -1.46 1.32 -13.97
N HIS A 110 -2.42 0.66 -13.32
CA HIS A 110 -2.51 -0.80 -13.20
C HIS A 110 -1.18 -1.44 -12.75
N ARG A 111 -0.54 -0.81 -11.78
CA ARG A 111 0.69 -1.31 -11.15
C ARG A 111 0.74 -0.97 -9.66
N PRO A 112 1.54 -1.70 -8.87
CA PRO A 112 1.76 -1.35 -7.47
C PRO A 112 2.41 0.05 -7.34
N PHE A 113 2.16 0.70 -6.21
CA PHE A 113 2.91 1.88 -5.81
C PHE A 113 4.26 1.46 -5.23
N ILE A 114 5.35 1.94 -5.82
CA ILE A 114 6.71 1.57 -5.44
C ILE A 114 7.33 2.66 -4.58
N THR A 115 7.95 2.26 -3.48
CA THR A 115 8.78 3.13 -2.65
C THR A 115 10.21 2.58 -2.67
N LEU A 116 11.16 3.39 -3.13
CA LEU A 116 12.57 3.08 -3.03
C LEU A 116 13.09 3.55 -1.67
N LYS A 117 13.88 2.68 -1.00
CA LYS A 117 14.54 3.01 0.27
C LYS A 117 15.99 2.56 0.23
N TRP A 118 16.87 3.46 0.53
CA TRP A 118 18.27 3.17 0.78
C TRP A 118 18.77 3.98 1.98
N ALA A 119 19.90 3.59 2.52
CA ALA A 119 20.69 4.40 3.44
C ALA A 119 22.01 4.71 2.76
N GLU A 120 22.51 5.92 2.94
CA GLU A 120 23.80 6.36 2.40
C GLU A 120 24.58 7.12 3.45
N SER A 121 25.90 7.09 3.32
CA SER A 121 26.83 7.92 4.09
C SER A 121 26.83 9.37 3.59
N ALA A 122 27.51 10.26 4.30
CA ALA A 122 27.60 11.68 3.91
C ALA A 122 28.29 11.91 2.54
N ASP A 123 29.11 10.97 2.10
CA ASP A 123 29.77 10.92 0.81
C ASP A 123 29.03 10.07 -0.24
N HIS A 124 27.74 9.75 0.02
CA HIS A 124 26.80 9.07 -0.88
C HIS A 124 27.12 7.61 -1.20
N PHE A 125 27.85 6.90 -0.33
CA PHE A 125 28.03 5.46 -0.45
C PHE A 125 26.94 4.69 0.32
N ILE A 126 26.45 3.62 -0.27
CA ILE A 126 25.43 2.73 0.34
C ILE A 126 26.05 1.53 1.05
N ASP A 127 27.31 1.22 0.76
CA ASP A 127 28.07 0.10 1.33
C ASP A 127 29.57 0.38 1.18
N VAL A 128 30.40 -0.44 1.83
CA VAL A 128 31.85 -0.46 1.68
C VAL A 128 32.30 -1.85 1.23
N GLU A 129 33.55 -1.99 0.85
CA GLU A 129 34.14 -3.31 0.68
C GLU A 129 34.29 -3.97 2.06
N ARG A 130 33.53 -5.05 2.28
CA ARG A 130 33.42 -5.72 3.58
C ARG A 130 34.53 -6.74 3.76
N THR A 131 35.40 -6.47 4.70
CA THR A 131 36.49 -7.39 5.08
C THR A 131 36.08 -8.37 6.18
N ASP A 132 35.09 -8.01 7.02
CA ASP A 132 34.62 -8.78 8.18
C ASP A 132 33.26 -9.47 7.97
N GLY A 133 32.65 -9.26 6.79
CA GLY A 133 31.33 -9.83 6.45
C GLY A 133 30.14 -9.17 7.18
N ASN A 134 30.36 -8.16 8.04
CA ASN A 134 29.28 -7.53 8.77
C ASN A 134 28.58 -6.44 7.95
N PRO A 135 27.25 -6.27 8.11
CA PRO A 135 26.53 -5.17 7.48
C PRO A 135 26.99 -3.81 7.98
N VAL A 136 27.11 -2.84 7.08
CA VAL A 136 27.38 -1.46 7.45
C VAL A 136 26.13 -0.84 8.09
N VAL A 137 26.27 -0.30 9.30
CA VAL A 137 25.17 0.36 10.02
C VAL A 137 25.23 1.85 9.79
N LEU A 138 24.45 2.35 8.85
CA LEU A 138 24.34 3.78 8.51
C LEU A 138 23.18 4.48 9.24
N SER A 139 22.26 3.74 9.80
CA SER A 139 21.01 4.27 10.38
C SER A 139 21.05 4.27 11.90
N SER A 140 20.57 5.36 12.51
CA SER A 140 20.37 5.43 13.96
C SER A 140 19.26 4.46 14.43
N PRO A 141 19.21 4.12 15.74
CA PRO A 141 18.12 3.30 16.29
C PRO A 141 16.72 3.87 16.01
N LEU A 142 16.55 5.20 16.08
CA LEU A 142 15.29 5.88 15.76
C LEU A 142 14.92 5.71 14.28
N THR A 143 15.87 5.91 13.38
CA THR A 143 15.66 5.68 11.94
C THR A 143 15.30 4.23 11.66
N SER A 144 15.96 3.28 12.33
CA SER A 144 15.64 1.85 12.23
C SER A 144 14.19 1.56 12.66
N MET A 145 13.72 2.17 13.75
CA MET A 145 12.32 2.05 14.20
C MET A 145 11.35 2.57 13.14
N LEU A 146 11.62 3.74 12.52
CA LEU A 146 10.79 4.29 11.45
C LEU A 146 10.79 3.40 10.20
N VAL A 147 11.91 2.75 9.88
CA VAL A 147 11.98 1.75 8.80
C VAL A 147 11.06 0.56 9.11
N HIS A 148 11.02 0.08 10.36
CA HIS A 148 10.09 -0.98 10.77
C HIS A 148 8.63 -0.54 10.72
N LYS A 149 8.33 0.72 11.08
CA LYS A 149 6.99 1.31 10.87
C LYS A 149 6.59 1.28 9.39
N LYS A 150 7.47 1.78 8.50
CA LYS A 150 7.23 1.76 7.06
C LYS A 150 7.04 0.34 6.51
N ARG A 151 7.80 -0.61 7.02
CA ARG A 151 7.68 -2.03 6.67
C ARG A 151 6.32 -2.61 7.07
N ALA A 152 5.81 -2.25 8.25
CA ALA A 152 4.48 -2.66 8.70
C ALA A 152 3.33 -2.07 7.84
N GLU A 153 3.57 -0.92 7.20
CA GLU A 153 2.64 -0.23 6.30
C GLU A 153 2.73 -0.70 4.83
N THR A 154 3.50 -1.75 4.54
CA THR A 154 3.84 -2.21 3.19
C THR A 154 3.32 -3.62 2.95
N ASP A 155 2.82 -3.93 1.75
CA ASP A 155 2.36 -5.29 1.40
C ASP A 155 3.52 -6.21 1.10
N ALA A 156 4.56 -5.70 0.43
CA ALA A 156 5.73 -6.49 0.09
C ALA A 156 7.01 -5.66 0.16
N ILE A 157 8.14 -6.33 0.43
CA ILE A 157 9.47 -5.74 0.45
C ILE A 157 10.39 -6.56 -0.45
N MET A 158 11.07 -5.90 -1.37
CA MET A 158 11.97 -6.55 -2.33
C MET A 158 13.43 -6.17 -2.07
N VAL A 159 14.31 -7.16 -2.17
CA VAL A 159 15.76 -6.99 -2.13
C VAL A 159 16.41 -7.69 -3.31
N GLY A 160 17.57 -7.18 -3.74
CA GLY A 160 18.40 -7.83 -4.72
C GLY A 160 19.16 -9.03 -4.14
N ARG A 161 19.66 -9.91 -5.02
CA ARG A 161 20.45 -11.09 -4.64
C ARG A 161 21.65 -10.74 -3.75
N ARG A 162 22.41 -9.69 -4.10
CA ARG A 162 23.61 -9.31 -3.34
C ARG A 162 23.25 -8.88 -1.92
N THR A 163 22.21 -8.07 -1.72
CA THR A 163 21.70 -7.66 -0.40
C THR A 163 21.25 -8.89 0.41
N ALA A 164 20.51 -9.81 -0.24
CA ALA A 164 20.07 -11.04 0.41
C ALA A 164 21.25 -11.90 0.90
N LEU A 165 22.30 -12.02 0.09
CA LEU A 165 23.48 -12.82 0.39
C LEU A 165 24.35 -12.18 1.50
N LEU A 166 24.64 -10.88 1.38
CA LEU A 166 25.59 -10.20 2.26
C LEU A 166 24.98 -9.81 3.61
N ASP A 167 23.72 -9.37 3.63
CA ASP A 167 23.07 -8.87 4.85
C ASP A 167 22.23 -9.94 5.54
N ASN A 168 21.90 -11.03 4.86
CA ASN A 168 20.98 -12.07 5.36
C ASN A 168 19.78 -11.48 6.12
N PRO A 169 19.02 -10.54 5.52
CA PRO A 169 17.99 -9.80 6.22
C PRO A 169 16.74 -10.62 6.45
N SER A 170 16.14 -10.54 7.63
CA SER A 170 14.85 -11.19 7.90
C SER A 170 13.68 -10.50 7.20
N LEU A 171 13.79 -9.20 6.90
CA LEU A 171 12.76 -8.34 6.32
C LEU A 171 11.43 -8.32 7.10
N THR A 172 11.45 -8.70 8.37
CA THR A 172 10.29 -8.74 9.27
C THR A 172 10.13 -7.45 10.07
N VAL A 173 8.92 -7.22 10.59
CA VAL A 173 8.62 -6.15 11.53
C VAL A 173 9.00 -6.61 12.93
N ARG A 174 10.00 -5.96 13.55
CA ARG A 174 10.49 -6.30 14.91
C ARG A 174 10.39 -5.13 15.88
N ASN A 175 10.71 -3.92 15.42
CA ASN A 175 10.78 -2.72 16.25
C ASN A 175 9.55 -1.81 16.06
N TRP A 176 8.43 -2.37 15.59
CA TRP A 176 7.14 -1.71 15.44
C TRP A 176 6.03 -2.75 15.53
N TYR A 177 4.80 -2.32 15.75
CA TYR A 177 3.62 -3.17 15.68
C TYR A 177 3.09 -3.25 14.23
N GLY A 178 2.43 -4.35 13.89
CA GLY A 178 1.82 -4.57 12.58
C GLY A 178 2.21 -5.90 11.96
N ARG A 179 1.71 -6.14 10.75
CA ARG A 179 1.96 -7.38 10.00
C ARG A 179 3.29 -7.34 9.25
N ASN A 180 3.87 -8.51 9.03
CA ASN A 180 5.03 -8.65 8.16
C ASN A 180 4.61 -8.50 6.69
N PRO A 181 5.42 -7.83 5.85
CA PRO A 181 5.24 -7.81 4.41
C PRO A 181 5.64 -9.14 3.78
N VAL A 182 5.11 -9.44 2.60
CA VAL A 182 5.63 -10.51 1.74
C VAL A 182 7.07 -10.17 1.35
N ARG A 183 7.98 -11.11 1.54
CA ARG A 183 9.39 -10.95 1.15
C ARG A 183 9.56 -11.28 -0.33
N ILE A 184 10.36 -10.51 -1.04
CA ILE A 184 10.63 -10.72 -2.46
C ILE A 184 12.13 -10.65 -2.68
N VAL A 185 12.65 -11.59 -3.46
CA VAL A 185 14.06 -11.58 -3.86
C VAL A 185 14.21 -11.95 -5.33
N LEU A 186 15.20 -11.32 -5.99
CA LEU A 186 15.63 -11.67 -7.34
C LEU A 186 16.81 -12.64 -7.24
N ASP A 187 16.63 -13.88 -7.69
CA ASP A 187 17.70 -14.88 -7.76
C ASP A 187 17.61 -15.66 -9.07
N ARG A 188 18.21 -15.08 -10.12
CA ARG A 188 18.10 -15.60 -11.49
C ARG A 188 18.42 -17.09 -11.61
N ALA A 189 19.50 -17.54 -10.98
CA ALA A 189 20.05 -18.89 -11.11
C ALA A 189 19.84 -19.77 -9.88
N LEU A 190 18.95 -19.37 -8.94
CA LEU A 190 18.70 -20.05 -7.67
C LEU A 190 19.99 -20.36 -6.89
N SER A 191 20.89 -19.38 -6.86
CA SER A 191 22.23 -19.50 -6.25
C SER A 191 22.31 -19.04 -4.79
N LEU A 192 21.22 -18.54 -4.24
CA LEU A 192 21.15 -18.15 -2.83
C LEU A 192 21.09 -19.39 -1.92
N PRO A 193 21.90 -19.44 -0.86
CA PRO A 193 21.84 -20.51 0.12
C PRO A 193 20.46 -20.60 0.80
N HIS A 194 19.90 -21.80 0.90
CA HIS A 194 18.63 -22.02 1.60
C HIS A 194 18.69 -21.77 3.12
N SER A 195 19.87 -21.62 3.69
CA SER A 195 20.08 -21.23 5.10
C SER A 195 19.81 -19.76 5.39
N LEU A 196 19.59 -18.94 4.36
CA LEU A 196 19.26 -17.53 4.56
C LEU A 196 17.88 -17.37 5.22
N ARG A 197 17.75 -16.33 6.06
CA ARG A 197 16.51 -15.99 6.78
C ARG A 197 15.30 -15.76 5.85
N LEU A 198 15.55 -15.43 4.57
CA LEU A 198 14.48 -15.31 3.57
C LEU A 198 13.76 -16.63 3.30
N PHE A 199 14.42 -17.77 3.57
CA PHE A 199 13.89 -19.12 3.31
C PHE A 199 13.48 -19.87 4.58
N ASP A 200 13.38 -19.19 5.73
CA ASP A 200 12.99 -19.77 7.02
C ASP A 200 11.55 -20.31 7.08
N GLY A 201 10.72 -19.94 6.11
CA GLY A 201 9.31 -20.34 6.04
C GLY A 201 8.38 -19.65 7.04
N GLU A 202 8.86 -18.69 7.82
CA GLU A 202 8.04 -17.93 8.80
C GLU A 202 7.10 -16.93 8.12
N VAL A 203 7.60 -16.26 7.06
CA VAL A 203 6.85 -15.23 6.32
C VAL A 203 6.82 -15.60 4.84
N PRO A 204 5.71 -15.38 4.12
CA PRO A 204 5.64 -15.64 2.69
C PRO A 204 6.79 -14.95 1.94
N THR A 205 7.46 -15.73 1.09
CA THR A 205 8.60 -15.27 0.28
C THR A 205 8.38 -15.62 -1.18
N ILE A 206 8.60 -14.67 -2.08
CA ILE A 206 8.55 -14.87 -3.53
C ILE A 206 9.96 -14.72 -4.08
N VAL A 207 10.37 -15.71 -4.86
CA VAL A 207 11.66 -15.74 -5.55
C VAL A 207 11.41 -15.56 -7.04
N PHE A 208 11.89 -14.47 -7.62
CA PHE A 208 11.91 -14.31 -9.07
C PHE A 208 13.19 -14.90 -9.65
N THR A 209 13.03 -15.84 -10.57
CA THR A 209 14.13 -16.65 -11.11
C THR A 209 13.95 -16.95 -12.60
N ALA A 210 15.01 -17.32 -13.30
CA ALA A 210 14.94 -17.87 -14.67
C ALA A 210 14.63 -19.37 -14.68
N GLU A 211 14.79 -20.05 -13.55
CA GLU A 211 14.69 -21.50 -13.43
C GLU A 211 13.31 -21.93 -12.96
N LYS A 212 12.81 -23.06 -13.47
CA LYS A 212 11.60 -23.70 -12.94
C LYS A 212 11.94 -24.43 -11.64
N HIS A 213 11.22 -24.10 -10.59
CA HIS A 213 11.39 -24.72 -9.28
C HIS A 213 10.02 -24.92 -8.61
N PRO A 214 9.78 -26.06 -7.97
CA PRO A 214 8.55 -26.30 -7.22
C PRO A 214 8.48 -25.40 -5.99
N ASP A 215 7.27 -24.91 -5.67
CA ASP A 215 7.02 -24.13 -4.46
C ASP A 215 7.31 -24.97 -3.21
N LYS A 216 7.76 -24.30 -2.15
CA LYS A 216 7.96 -24.86 -0.81
C LYS A 216 7.01 -24.17 0.17
N LYS A 217 6.94 -24.67 1.41
CA LYS A 217 6.14 -24.02 2.45
C LYS A 217 6.53 -22.55 2.60
N ASN A 218 5.59 -21.66 2.33
CA ASN A 218 5.77 -20.19 2.37
C ASN A 218 6.85 -19.62 1.43
N VAL A 219 7.34 -20.39 0.45
CA VAL A 219 8.28 -19.91 -0.55
C VAL A 219 7.75 -20.27 -1.94
N THR A 220 7.39 -19.25 -2.70
CA THR A 220 6.84 -19.37 -4.06
C THR A 220 7.88 -18.92 -5.08
N TYR A 221 8.11 -19.75 -6.10
CA TYR A 221 9.04 -19.46 -7.18
C TYR A 221 8.27 -18.96 -8.41
N ARG A 222 8.65 -17.79 -8.92
CA ARG A 222 8.05 -17.16 -10.11
C ARG A 222 9.10 -17.07 -11.21
N THR A 223 8.90 -17.85 -12.29
CA THR A 223 9.79 -17.79 -13.45
C THR A 223 9.50 -16.52 -14.25
N ILE A 224 10.55 -15.75 -14.54
CA ILE A 224 10.52 -14.55 -15.40
C ILE A 224 11.66 -14.60 -16.42
N GLU A 225 11.50 -13.87 -17.51
CA GLU A 225 12.46 -13.83 -18.62
C GLU A 225 13.48 -12.70 -18.40
N PHE A 226 14.70 -13.06 -18.03
CA PHE A 226 15.78 -12.12 -17.72
C PHE A 226 16.49 -11.53 -18.94
N THR A 227 16.16 -11.98 -20.15
CA THR A 227 16.69 -11.40 -21.41
C THR A 227 15.87 -10.18 -21.84
N GLN A 228 14.71 -9.98 -21.23
CA GLN A 228 13.82 -8.85 -21.46
C GLN A 228 13.79 -7.91 -20.23
N ASP A 229 13.06 -6.79 -20.33
CA ASP A 229 12.81 -5.94 -19.16
C ASP A 229 12.03 -6.73 -18.10
N ILE A 230 12.66 -6.91 -16.94
CA ILE A 230 12.09 -7.68 -15.83
C ILE A 230 11.05 -6.86 -15.03
N LEU A 231 11.10 -5.53 -15.09
CA LEU A 231 10.23 -4.69 -14.26
C LEU A 231 8.75 -4.89 -14.59
N PRO A 232 8.30 -4.85 -15.85
CA PRO A 232 6.90 -5.11 -16.18
C PRO A 232 6.43 -6.50 -15.72
N GLN A 233 7.28 -7.52 -15.87
CA GLN A 233 6.97 -8.90 -15.47
C GLN A 233 6.78 -9.02 -13.96
N ILE A 234 7.65 -8.39 -13.17
CA ILE A 234 7.56 -8.34 -11.72
C ILE A 234 6.30 -7.56 -11.31
N MET A 235 6.05 -6.38 -11.90
CA MET A 235 4.88 -5.56 -11.57
C MET A 235 3.57 -6.31 -11.83
N LEU A 236 3.46 -6.97 -12.97
CA LEU A 236 2.27 -7.78 -13.31
C LEU A 236 2.08 -8.94 -12.32
N SER A 237 3.16 -9.61 -11.94
CA SER A 237 3.11 -10.70 -10.95
C SER A 237 2.70 -10.22 -9.55
N LEU A 238 3.01 -8.98 -9.20
CA LEU A 238 2.77 -8.42 -7.87
C LEU A 238 1.45 -7.64 -7.74
N ILE A 239 0.76 -7.35 -8.84
CA ILE A 239 -0.48 -6.58 -8.82
C ILE A 239 -1.59 -7.24 -7.96
N HIS A 240 -1.58 -8.57 -7.88
CA HIS A 240 -2.55 -9.33 -7.08
C HIS A 240 -2.18 -9.43 -5.59
N ILE A 241 -0.97 -9.04 -5.22
CA ILE A 241 -0.48 -9.10 -3.83
C ILE A 241 -0.71 -7.77 -3.14
N SER A 242 -0.60 -6.66 -3.89
CA SER A 242 -0.78 -5.33 -3.33
C SER A 242 -2.26 -4.97 -3.25
N GLU A 243 -2.73 -4.71 -2.02
CA GLU A 243 -3.98 -3.98 -1.85
C GLU A 243 -3.83 -2.56 -2.42
N PRO A 244 -4.89 -1.96 -3.01
CA PRO A 244 -4.81 -0.62 -3.60
C PRO A 244 -4.31 0.48 -2.67
N THR A 245 -4.27 0.22 -1.37
CA THR A 245 -3.90 1.19 -0.33
C THR A 245 -2.48 1.03 0.21
N ARG A 246 -1.77 -0.08 -0.10
CA ARG A 246 -0.43 -0.36 0.42
C ARG A 246 0.63 -0.41 -0.68
N PRO A 247 1.84 0.12 -0.45
CA PRO A 247 2.91 0.10 -1.44
C PRO A 247 3.71 -1.19 -1.43
N LEU A 248 4.39 -1.45 -2.54
CA LEU A 248 5.58 -2.29 -2.56
C LEU A 248 6.79 -1.48 -2.09
N TYR A 249 7.65 -2.11 -1.32
CA TYR A 249 8.89 -1.52 -0.81
C TYR A 249 10.09 -2.22 -1.45
N ILE A 250 10.95 -1.44 -2.08
CA ILE A 250 12.22 -1.93 -2.64
C ILE A 250 13.34 -1.34 -1.79
N SER A 251 14.11 -2.20 -1.18
CA SER A 251 15.24 -1.86 -0.33
C SER A 251 16.54 -2.39 -0.92
#